data_772d06ee27edb760ac602415d949a800
#
_entry.id   772d06ee27edb760ac602415d949a800
#
_cell.length_a   1.000
_cell.length_b   1.000
_cell.length_c   1.000
_cell.angle_alpha   90.00
_cell.angle_beta   90.00
_cell.angle_gamma   90.00
#
_symmetry.space_group_name_H-M   'P 1'
#
loop_
_entity.id
_entity.type
_entity.pdbx_description
1 polymer ?
#
loop_
_entity_poly.entity_id
_entity_poly.type
_entity_poly.pdbx_seq_one_letter_code
_entity_poly.pdbx_strand_id
1 'polypeptide(L)'
;MTQAHNDTPDPRARDAERTQEAILMAAKGEFAESGLGGARMERIAERAGVNKRLIYYYFADKEALFQAVLEQTYKHIREEERTLKLLDMKPVDAVRRLVEFTWNYYLEHPEFLTLLNSANLHRARHLAESQRARELNSPLIDTLGTILERGRVSGDFRGGVDPLQLYVSIAGLSYFYLSNNHTLSAIFGRDLMTPKAHGERLSHMT
;
A
#
# COMPACT_ATOMS: atom_id res chain seq x y z
N MET A 1 -47.50 5.36 -5.63
CA MET A 1 -46.63 6.41 -6.20
C MET A 1 -45.44 6.57 -5.26
N THR A 2 -44.34 5.84 -5.55
CA THR A 2 -43.12 5.84 -4.73
C THR A 2 -42.20 6.92 -5.29
N GLN A 3 -41.98 7.98 -4.54
CA GLN A 3 -41.02 9.03 -4.90
C GLN A 3 -39.62 8.44 -4.83
N ALA A 4 -38.95 8.34 -5.99
CA ALA A 4 -37.55 8.06 -6.07
C ALA A 4 -36.80 9.25 -5.44
N HIS A 5 -36.13 9.02 -4.30
CA HIS A 5 -35.19 9.95 -3.71
C HIS A 5 -34.00 10.06 -4.68
N ASN A 6 -33.87 11.22 -5.28
CA ASN A 6 -32.75 11.55 -6.17
C ASN A 6 -31.55 11.89 -5.27
N ASP A 7 -30.74 10.87 -4.95
CA ASP A 7 -29.57 10.97 -4.06
C ASP A 7 -28.36 11.56 -4.83
N THR A 8 -28.54 12.78 -5.35
CA THR A 8 -27.43 13.53 -5.96
C THR A 8 -26.66 14.19 -4.81
N PRO A 9 -25.38 13.82 -4.54
CA PRO A 9 -24.62 14.42 -3.46
C PRO A 9 -24.53 15.94 -3.58
N ASP A 10 -24.60 16.64 -2.43
CA ASP A 10 -24.50 18.10 -2.34
C ASP A 10 -23.22 18.58 -3.08
N PRO A 11 -23.32 19.58 -3.99
CA PRO A 11 -22.15 20.15 -4.66
C PRO A 11 -21.03 20.60 -3.70
N ARG A 12 -21.39 21.10 -2.52
CA ARG A 12 -20.43 21.51 -1.48
C ARG A 12 -19.68 20.32 -0.88
N ALA A 13 -20.35 19.18 -0.69
CA ALA A 13 -19.72 17.95 -0.21
C ALA A 13 -18.71 17.43 -1.23
N ARG A 14 -19.06 17.44 -2.52
CA ARG A 14 -18.13 17.06 -3.62
C ARG A 14 -16.90 17.96 -3.69
N ASP A 15 -17.05 19.26 -3.53
CA ASP A 15 -15.92 20.20 -3.54
C ASP A 15 -15.01 19.99 -2.31
N ALA A 16 -15.59 19.66 -1.15
CA ALA A 16 -14.82 19.30 0.05
C ALA A 16 -14.02 18.00 -0.14
N GLU A 17 -14.64 16.95 -0.69
CA GLU A 17 -13.97 15.69 -1.01
C GLU A 17 -12.83 15.88 -2.00
N ARG A 18 -13.06 16.60 -3.09
CA ARG A 18 -12.01 16.91 -4.09
C ARG A 18 -10.84 17.68 -3.48
N THR A 19 -11.13 18.62 -2.58
CA THR A 19 -10.08 19.38 -1.88
C THR A 19 -9.28 18.47 -0.95
N GLN A 20 -9.95 17.61 -0.21
CA GLN A 20 -9.30 16.65 0.69
C GLN A 20 -8.41 15.66 -0.10
N GLU A 21 -8.88 15.15 -1.22
CA GLU A 21 -8.12 14.28 -2.11
C GLU A 21 -6.88 15.00 -2.69
N ALA A 22 -7.03 16.25 -3.12
CA ALA A 22 -5.90 17.04 -3.62
C ALA A 22 -4.83 17.26 -2.54
N ILE A 23 -5.24 17.51 -1.29
CA ILE A 23 -4.32 17.64 -0.15
C ILE A 23 -3.61 16.31 0.11
N LEU A 24 -4.33 15.18 0.13
CA LEU A 24 -3.76 13.85 0.36
C LEU A 24 -2.74 13.46 -0.73
N MET A 25 -3.06 13.75 -2.00
CA MET A 25 -2.15 13.48 -3.11
C MET A 25 -0.87 14.33 -3.02
N ALA A 26 -1.00 15.62 -2.74
CA ALA A 26 0.15 16.51 -2.53
C ALA A 26 1.00 16.09 -1.33
N ALA A 27 0.35 15.70 -0.23
CA ALA A 27 1.00 15.22 0.98
C ALA A 27 1.73 13.90 0.75
N LYS A 28 1.14 12.96 -0.01
CA LYS A 28 1.77 11.69 -0.40
C LYS A 28 3.11 11.95 -1.10
N GLY A 29 3.14 12.86 -2.08
CA GLY A 29 4.38 13.23 -2.78
C GLY A 29 5.41 13.87 -1.86
N GLU A 30 5.02 14.84 -1.03
CA GLU A 30 5.93 15.52 -0.12
C GLU A 30 6.51 14.56 0.95
N PHE A 31 5.69 13.69 1.52
CA PHE A 31 6.16 12.69 2.49
C PHE A 31 7.05 11.62 1.85
N ALA A 32 6.78 11.23 0.60
CA ALA A 32 7.63 10.29 -0.12
C ALA A 32 9.01 10.88 -0.42
N GLU A 33 9.09 12.17 -0.76
CA GLU A 33 10.35 12.85 -1.06
C GLU A 33 11.17 13.20 0.18
N SER A 34 10.52 13.67 1.25
CA SER A 34 11.17 14.30 2.38
C SER A 34 11.04 13.53 3.70
N GLY A 35 10.29 12.44 3.72
CA GLY A 35 9.88 11.72 4.93
C GLY A 35 9.00 12.58 5.85
N LEU A 36 8.48 11.99 6.91
CA LEU A 36 7.64 12.71 7.88
C LEU A 36 8.39 13.89 8.53
N GLY A 37 9.67 13.70 8.90
CA GLY A 37 10.47 14.72 9.57
C GLY A 37 10.76 15.93 8.68
N GLY A 38 11.10 15.70 7.40
CA GLY A 38 11.52 16.73 6.45
C GLY A 38 10.36 17.42 5.72
N ALA A 39 9.19 16.81 5.67
CA ALA A 39 8.02 17.34 4.96
C ALA A 39 7.54 18.67 5.56
N ARG A 40 7.12 19.60 4.68
CA ARG A 40 6.69 20.95 5.04
C ARG A 40 5.24 21.18 4.62
N MET A 41 4.40 21.63 5.56
CA MET A 41 2.99 21.92 5.32
C MET A 41 2.79 23.03 4.27
N GLU A 42 3.72 23.97 4.18
CA GLU A 42 3.73 25.02 3.15
C GLU A 42 3.86 24.43 1.75
N ARG A 43 4.77 23.46 1.54
CA ARG A 43 4.96 22.79 0.25
C ARG A 43 3.76 21.93 -0.13
N ILE A 44 3.15 21.29 0.87
CA ILE A 44 1.91 20.53 0.64
C ILE A 44 0.79 21.47 0.19
N ALA A 45 0.62 22.62 0.86
CA ALA A 45 -0.38 23.62 0.50
C ALA A 45 -0.19 24.16 -0.92
N GLU A 46 1.05 24.50 -1.28
CA GLU A 46 1.42 24.96 -2.62
C GLU A 46 1.10 23.89 -3.69
N ARG A 47 1.52 22.65 -3.49
CA ARG A 47 1.25 21.51 -4.40
C ARG A 47 -0.23 21.20 -4.55
N ALA A 48 -1.00 21.32 -3.47
CA ALA A 48 -2.44 21.09 -3.47
C ALA A 48 -3.26 22.28 -4.02
N GLY A 49 -2.63 23.42 -4.25
CA GLY A 49 -3.32 24.66 -4.67
C GLY A 49 -4.28 25.22 -3.62
N VAL A 50 -3.98 25.00 -2.32
CA VAL A 50 -4.83 25.46 -1.21
C VAL A 50 -4.03 26.30 -0.22
N ASN A 51 -4.72 27.06 0.64
CA ASN A 51 -4.03 27.71 1.74
C ASN A 51 -3.76 26.72 2.89
N LYS A 52 -2.69 26.95 3.64
CA LYS A 52 -2.25 26.09 4.75
C LYS A 52 -3.34 25.90 5.84
N ARG A 53 -4.20 26.92 6.08
CA ARG A 53 -5.28 26.82 7.08
C ARG A 53 -6.29 25.74 6.71
N LEU A 54 -6.53 25.53 5.41
CA LEU A 54 -7.46 24.53 4.93
C LEU A 54 -6.93 23.10 5.19
N ILE A 55 -5.61 22.88 5.12
CA ILE A 55 -5.02 21.60 5.50
C ILE A 55 -5.27 21.31 6.97
N TYR A 56 -5.01 22.27 7.86
CA TYR A 56 -5.28 22.10 9.30
C TYR A 56 -6.77 21.95 9.65
N TYR A 57 -7.65 22.49 8.82
CA TYR A 57 -9.09 22.27 8.97
C TYR A 57 -9.47 20.80 8.73
N TYR A 58 -8.86 20.14 7.73
CA TYR A 58 -9.15 18.74 7.41
C TYR A 58 -8.36 17.73 8.26
N PHE A 59 -7.12 18.03 8.63
CA PHE A 59 -6.17 17.05 9.13
C PHE A 59 -5.48 17.49 10.45
N ALA A 60 -6.05 18.37 11.21
CA ALA A 60 -5.56 18.83 12.51
C ALA A 60 -4.05 19.19 12.54
N ASP A 61 -3.17 18.25 12.23
CA ASP A 61 -1.72 18.43 12.22
C ASP A 61 -1.02 17.57 11.14
N LYS A 62 0.31 17.67 11.05
CA LYS A 62 1.14 16.93 10.09
C LYS A 62 1.12 15.42 10.33
N GLU A 63 1.03 15.01 11.56
CA GLU A 63 1.00 13.60 11.97
C GLU A 63 -0.32 12.94 11.55
N ALA A 64 -1.45 13.62 11.78
CA ALA A 64 -2.77 13.16 11.33
C ALA A 64 -2.85 13.11 9.79
N LEU A 65 -2.26 14.08 9.09
CA LEU A 65 -2.18 14.05 7.63
C LEU A 65 -1.33 12.88 7.14
N PHE A 66 -0.19 12.60 7.79
CA PHE A 66 0.65 11.45 7.45
C PHE A 66 -0.06 10.12 7.68
N GLN A 67 -0.79 9.99 8.79
CA GLN A 67 -1.64 8.82 9.05
C GLN A 67 -2.69 8.63 7.95
N ALA A 68 -3.40 9.68 7.55
CA ALA A 68 -4.40 9.62 6.48
C ALA A 68 -3.78 9.21 5.13
N VAL A 69 -2.57 9.68 4.80
CA VAL A 69 -1.82 9.27 3.62
C VAL A 69 -1.46 7.78 3.69
N LEU A 70 -0.99 7.28 4.84
CA LEU A 70 -0.71 5.86 5.01
C LEU A 70 -1.97 5.00 4.84
N GLU A 71 -3.08 5.38 5.47
CA GLU A 71 -4.36 4.68 5.35
C GLU A 71 -4.86 4.64 3.90
N GLN A 72 -4.78 5.76 3.17
CA GLN A 72 -5.13 5.81 1.76
C GLN A 72 -4.21 4.92 0.91
N THR A 73 -2.92 4.90 1.20
CA THR A 73 -1.95 4.08 0.48
C THR A 73 -2.19 2.58 0.71
N TYR A 74 -2.50 2.18 1.94
CA TYR A 74 -2.90 0.79 2.24
C TYR A 74 -4.26 0.43 1.61
N LYS A 75 -5.22 1.36 1.61
CA LYS A 75 -6.50 1.16 0.95
C LYS A 75 -6.29 0.86 -0.54
N HIS A 76 -5.46 1.64 -1.21
CA HIS A 76 -5.19 1.48 -2.64
C HIS A 76 -4.63 0.09 -2.98
N ILE A 77 -3.56 -0.36 -2.32
CA ILE A 77 -3.02 -1.70 -2.59
C ILE A 77 -4.04 -2.82 -2.29
N ARG A 78 -4.86 -2.69 -1.23
CA ARG A 78 -5.91 -3.67 -0.92
C ARG A 78 -7.03 -3.70 -1.96
N GLU A 79 -7.40 -2.55 -2.53
CA GLU A 79 -8.37 -2.46 -3.62
C GLU A 79 -7.84 -3.12 -4.89
N GLU A 80 -6.60 -2.86 -5.26
CA GLU A 80 -5.91 -3.50 -6.40
C GLU A 80 -5.82 -5.02 -6.21
N GLU A 81 -5.44 -5.51 -5.03
CA GLU A 81 -5.39 -6.95 -4.74
C GLU A 81 -6.74 -7.65 -4.89
N ARG A 82 -7.84 -7.00 -4.52
CA ARG A 82 -9.18 -7.58 -4.70
C ARG A 82 -9.53 -7.83 -6.16
N THR A 83 -8.98 -7.04 -7.09
CA THR A 83 -9.19 -7.21 -8.52
C THR A 83 -8.58 -8.51 -9.06
N LEU A 84 -7.61 -9.09 -8.35
CA LEU A 84 -6.93 -10.32 -8.74
C LEU A 84 -7.82 -11.55 -8.69
N LYS A 85 -8.92 -11.52 -7.93
CA LYS A 85 -9.89 -12.64 -7.78
C LYS A 85 -9.20 -13.97 -7.42
N LEU A 86 -8.26 -13.91 -6.46
CA LEU A 86 -7.40 -15.04 -6.10
C LEU A 86 -8.18 -16.32 -5.73
N LEU A 87 -9.38 -16.19 -5.18
CA LEU A 87 -10.22 -17.33 -4.82
C LEU A 87 -10.75 -18.10 -6.03
N ASP A 88 -10.80 -17.50 -7.21
CA ASP A 88 -11.25 -18.15 -8.44
C ASP A 88 -10.13 -18.98 -9.10
N MET A 89 -8.90 -18.86 -8.61
CA MET A 89 -7.72 -19.55 -9.15
C MET A 89 -7.43 -20.86 -8.42
N LYS A 90 -6.60 -21.73 -9.04
CA LYS A 90 -5.99 -22.87 -8.35
C LYS A 90 -5.04 -22.37 -7.26
N PRO A 91 -4.87 -23.08 -6.13
CA PRO A 91 -4.09 -22.59 -4.99
C PRO A 91 -2.68 -22.11 -5.33
N VAL A 92 -1.93 -22.90 -6.11
CA VAL A 92 -0.55 -22.54 -6.53
C VAL A 92 -0.53 -21.30 -7.41
N ASP A 93 -1.46 -21.21 -8.37
CA ASP A 93 -1.54 -20.06 -9.27
C ASP A 93 -1.96 -18.78 -8.53
N ALA A 94 -2.84 -18.91 -7.54
CA ALA A 94 -3.25 -17.78 -6.69
C ALA A 94 -2.08 -17.20 -5.90
N VAL A 95 -1.25 -18.06 -5.26
CA VAL A 95 -0.06 -17.60 -4.53
C VAL A 95 0.96 -16.98 -5.48
N ARG A 96 1.23 -17.61 -6.63
CA ARG A 96 2.12 -17.04 -7.66
C ARG A 96 1.64 -15.69 -8.13
N ARG A 97 0.34 -15.56 -8.42
CA ARG A 97 -0.28 -14.29 -8.86
C ARG A 97 -0.12 -13.19 -7.81
N LEU A 98 -0.26 -13.52 -6.52
CA LEU A 98 -0.04 -12.54 -5.46
C LEU A 98 1.43 -12.10 -5.35
N VAL A 99 2.38 -13.01 -5.54
CA VAL A 99 3.82 -12.68 -5.59
C VAL A 99 4.11 -11.72 -6.75
N GLU A 100 3.62 -12.05 -7.95
CA GLU A 100 3.78 -11.20 -9.15
C GLU A 100 3.15 -9.82 -8.96
N PHE A 101 1.94 -9.78 -8.41
CA PHE A 101 1.25 -8.53 -8.12
C PHE A 101 2.03 -7.68 -7.12
N THR A 102 2.46 -8.25 -6.00
CA THR A 102 3.19 -7.51 -4.95
C THR A 102 4.49 -6.93 -5.49
N TRP A 103 5.22 -7.69 -6.31
CA TRP A 103 6.43 -7.23 -6.97
C TRP A 103 6.16 -6.05 -7.91
N ASN A 104 5.20 -6.19 -8.82
CA ASN A 104 4.87 -5.15 -9.81
C ASN A 104 4.32 -3.90 -9.14
N TYR A 105 3.44 -4.06 -8.14
CA TYR A 105 2.90 -2.94 -7.39
C TYR A 105 4.00 -2.10 -6.72
N TYR A 106 5.01 -2.73 -6.11
CA TYR A 106 6.10 -2.00 -5.49
C TYR A 106 7.03 -1.32 -6.51
N LEU A 107 7.16 -1.87 -7.71
CA LEU A 107 7.88 -1.21 -8.80
C LEU A 107 7.14 0.01 -9.35
N GLU A 108 5.83 -0.09 -9.50
CA GLU A 108 4.97 0.96 -10.03
C GLU A 108 4.67 2.06 -8.99
N HIS A 109 4.76 1.72 -7.70
CA HIS A 109 4.48 2.60 -6.56
C HIS A 109 5.66 2.71 -5.59
N PRO A 110 6.83 3.23 -6.02
CA PRO A 110 8.01 3.33 -5.15
C PRO A 110 7.77 4.20 -3.91
N GLU A 111 6.84 5.17 -4.01
CA GLU A 111 6.43 5.99 -2.88
C GLU A 111 5.80 5.16 -1.74
N PHE A 112 5.17 4.00 -2.04
CA PHE A 112 4.67 3.07 -1.03
C PHE A 112 5.79 2.61 -0.10
N LEU A 113 6.93 2.21 -0.67
CA LEU A 113 8.10 1.74 0.10
C LEU A 113 8.70 2.86 0.95
N THR A 114 8.80 4.07 0.41
CA THR A 114 9.36 5.22 1.12
C THR A 114 8.48 5.64 2.30
N LEU A 115 7.16 5.68 2.11
CA LEU A 115 6.19 5.95 3.17
C LEU A 115 6.24 4.87 4.26
N LEU A 116 6.34 3.60 3.88
CA LEU A 116 6.45 2.49 4.81
C LEU A 116 7.75 2.56 5.63
N ASN A 117 8.88 2.88 4.98
CA ASN A 117 10.15 3.11 5.65
C ASN A 117 10.05 4.25 6.66
N SER A 118 9.43 5.37 6.26
CA SER A 118 9.20 6.52 7.14
C SER A 118 8.32 6.14 8.35
N ALA A 119 7.24 5.38 8.13
CA ALA A 119 6.39 4.91 9.21
C ALA A 119 7.16 4.00 10.18
N ASN A 120 7.98 3.06 9.68
CA ASN A 120 8.78 2.15 10.50
C ASN A 120 9.85 2.90 11.31
N LEU A 121 10.48 3.92 10.75
CA LEU A 121 11.42 4.80 11.46
C LEU A 121 10.78 5.44 12.69
N HIS A 122 9.49 5.75 12.63
CA HIS A 122 8.68 6.29 13.72
C HIS A 122 7.92 5.18 14.52
N ARG A 123 8.37 3.90 14.45
CA ARG A 123 7.79 2.74 15.13
C ARG A 123 6.33 2.49 14.77
N ALA A 124 5.91 2.91 13.58
CA ALA A 124 4.56 2.77 13.03
C ALA A 124 3.44 3.27 13.99
N ARG A 125 3.73 4.24 14.88
CA ARG A 125 2.78 4.77 15.87
C ARG A 125 1.48 5.26 15.21
N HIS A 126 1.58 5.85 14.02
CA HIS A 126 0.44 6.34 13.24
C HIS A 126 -0.52 5.23 12.76
N LEU A 127 -0.02 4.01 12.58
CA LEU A 127 -0.82 2.85 12.21
C LEU A 127 -1.30 2.05 13.42
N ALA A 128 -0.55 2.08 14.53
CA ALA A 128 -0.88 1.32 15.74
C ALA A 128 -2.24 1.74 16.33
N GLU A 129 -2.60 3.00 16.21
CA GLU A 129 -3.88 3.57 16.67
C GLU A 129 -4.98 3.52 15.61
N SER A 130 -4.64 3.22 14.34
CA SER A 130 -5.60 3.16 13.24
C SER A 130 -6.35 1.82 13.23
N GLN A 131 -7.62 1.85 13.65
CA GLN A 131 -8.53 0.72 13.45
C GLN A 131 -8.75 0.44 11.96
N ARG A 132 -8.83 1.49 11.14
CA ARG A 132 -9.01 1.39 9.69
C ARG A 132 -7.87 0.63 9.01
N ALA A 133 -6.62 0.86 9.40
CA ALA A 133 -5.48 0.12 8.85
C ALA A 133 -5.58 -1.39 9.16
N ARG A 134 -6.05 -1.77 10.35
CA ARG A 134 -6.28 -3.17 10.71
C ARG A 134 -7.40 -3.81 9.89
N GLU A 135 -8.53 -3.13 9.76
CA GLU A 135 -9.69 -3.59 8.99
C GLU A 135 -9.38 -3.78 7.50
N LEU A 136 -8.52 -2.94 6.93
CA LEU A 136 -8.09 -3.05 5.54
C LEU A 136 -7.25 -4.30 5.25
N ASN A 137 -6.47 -4.77 6.22
CA ASN A 137 -5.52 -5.88 6.02
C ASN A 137 -6.09 -7.27 6.34
N SER A 138 -7.06 -7.38 7.26
CA SER A 138 -7.70 -8.65 7.63
C SER A 138 -8.20 -9.49 6.45
N PRO A 139 -8.94 -8.93 5.46
CA PRO A 139 -9.52 -9.73 4.38
C PRO A 139 -8.49 -10.46 3.52
N LEU A 140 -7.28 -9.91 3.35
CA LEU A 140 -6.21 -10.58 2.59
C LEU A 140 -5.71 -11.83 3.33
N ILE A 141 -5.52 -11.72 4.64
CA ILE A 141 -5.06 -12.86 5.47
C ILE A 141 -6.11 -13.98 5.46
N ASP A 142 -7.39 -13.64 5.54
CA ASP A 142 -8.49 -14.61 5.45
C ASP A 142 -8.53 -15.29 4.06
N THR A 143 -8.32 -14.51 2.99
CA THR A 143 -8.21 -15.02 1.62
C THR A 143 -7.03 -16.00 1.50
N LEU A 144 -5.86 -15.66 2.02
CA LEU A 144 -4.70 -16.55 2.05
C LEU A 144 -4.97 -17.83 2.85
N GLY A 145 -5.64 -17.72 4.00
CA GLY A 145 -6.05 -18.88 4.79
C GLY A 145 -6.93 -19.85 3.98
N THR A 146 -7.89 -19.32 3.23
CA THR A 146 -8.75 -20.10 2.34
C THR A 146 -7.97 -20.79 1.22
N ILE A 147 -7.03 -20.06 0.58
CA ILE A 147 -6.17 -20.60 -0.49
C ILE A 147 -5.27 -21.72 0.05
N LEU A 148 -4.65 -21.51 1.22
CA LEU A 148 -3.79 -22.49 1.87
C LEU A 148 -4.55 -23.76 2.22
N GLU A 149 -5.77 -23.67 2.76
CA GLU A 149 -6.58 -24.82 3.10
C GLU A 149 -7.02 -25.60 1.84
N ARG A 150 -7.41 -24.90 0.77
CA ARG A 150 -7.72 -25.53 -0.52
C ARG A 150 -6.51 -26.27 -1.08
N GLY A 151 -5.31 -25.66 -1.00
CA GLY A 151 -4.07 -26.28 -1.46
C GLY A 151 -3.65 -27.48 -0.59
N ARG A 152 -3.94 -27.45 0.70
CA ARG A 152 -3.74 -28.57 1.60
C ARG A 152 -4.63 -29.77 1.23
N VAL A 153 -5.89 -29.50 0.95
CA VAL A 153 -6.88 -30.52 0.55
C VAL A 153 -6.52 -31.14 -0.80
N SER A 154 -6.07 -30.33 -1.77
CA SER A 154 -5.63 -30.82 -3.10
C SER A 154 -4.24 -31.50 -3.07
N GLY A 155 -3.49 -31.39 -1.97
CA GLY A 155 -2.12 -31.94 -1.89
C GLY A 155 -1.05 -31.02 -2.49
N ASP A 156 -1.39 -29.81 -2.92
CA ASP A 156 -0.45 -28.82 -3.48
C ASP A 156 0.41 -28.17 -2.40
N PHE A 157 -0.13 -28.04 -1.18
CA PHE A 157 0.57 -27.39 -0.06
C PHE A 157 0.66 -28.33 1.16
N ARG A 158 1.75 -28.21 1.90
CA ARG A 158 1.87 -28.83 3.21
C ARG A 158 0.90 -28.20 4.21
N GLY A 159 0.47 -28.93 5.22
CA GLY A 159 -0.31 -28.38 6.33
C GLY A 159 0.50 -27.49 7.26
N GLY A 160 -0.21 -26.69 8.08
CA GLY A 160 0.41 -25.87 9.15
C GLY A 160 1.10 -24.61 8.66
N VAL A 161 0.83 -24.14 7.44
CA VAL A 161 1.33 -22.84 6.96
C VAL A 161 0.44 -21.74 7.52
N ASP A 162 1.03 -20.81 8.26
CA ASP A 162 0.36 -19.63 8.79
C ASP A 162 0.15 -18.59 7.68
N PRO A 163 -1.09 -18.13 7.39
CA PRO A 163 -1.37 -17.16 6.34
C PRO A 163 -0.64 -15.81 6.52
N LEU A 164 -0.49 -15.34 7.77
CA LEU A 164 0.23 -14.10 8.06
C LEU A 164 1.72 -14.25 7.74
N GLN A 165 2.34 -15.37 8.13
CA GLN A 165 3.75 -15.62 7.84
C GLN A 165 4.01 -15.76 6.34
N LEU A 166 3.07 -16.37 5.60
CA LEU A 166 3.14 -16.42 4.14
C LEU A 166 3.07 -15.01 3.53
N TYR A 167 2.13 -14.19 3.98
CA TYR A 167 2.03 -12.79 3.54
C TYR A 167 3.31 -12.01 3.82
N VAL A 168 3.85 -12.11 5.04
CA VAL A 168 5.12 -11.45 5.41
C VAL A 168 6.27 -11.91 4.53
N SER A 169 6.32 -13.20 4.17
CA SER A 169 7.35 -13.73 3.25
C SER A 169 7.19 -13.17 1.84
N ILE A 170 5.98 -13.15 1.28
CA ILE A 170 5.69 -12.58 -0.05
C ILE A 170 6.08 -11.10 -0.10
N ALA A 171 5.58 -10.32 0.85
CA ALA A 171 5.90 -8.89 0.94
C ALA A 171 7.40 -8.66 1.14
N GLY A 172 8.04 -9.42 2.03
CA GLY A 172 9.46 -9.30 2.36
C GLY A 172 10.39 -9.60 1.19
N LEU A 173 10.07 -10.60 0.37
CA LEU A 173 10.85 -10.93 -0.83
C LEU A 173 10.96 -9.77 -1.82
N SER A 174 9.88 -9.02 -2.01
CA SER A 174 9.84 -7.85 -2.88
C SER A 174 10.40 -6.61 -2.18
N TYR A 175 9.94 -6.36 -0.95
CA TYR A 175 10.30 -5.19 -0.16
C TYR A 175 11.80 -5.10 0.11
N PHE A 176 12.44 -6.16 0.58
CA PHE A 176 13.86 -6.15 0.91
C PHE A 176 14.72 -5.79 -0.31
N TYR A 177 14.42 -6.38 -1.45
CA TYR A 177 15.15 -6.12 -2.69
C TYR A 177 15.01 -4.66 -3.14
N LEU A 178 13.77 -4.16 -3.23
CA LEU A 178 13.49 -2.82 -3.76
C LEU A 178 13.83 -1.70 -2.78
N SER A 179 13.57 -1.90 -1.48
CA SER A 179 13.89 -0.90 -0.45
C SER A 179 15.39 -0.73 -0.22
N ASN A 180 16.18 -1.80 -0.48
CA ASN A 180 17.64 -1.79 -0.27
C ASN A 180 18.42 -1.80 -1.59
N ASN A 181 17.80 -1.52 -2.73
CA ASN A 181 18.41 -1.64 -4.06
C ASN A 181 19.74 -0.88 -4.19
N HIS A 182 19.85 0.33 -3.65
CA HIS A 182 21.07 1.14 -3.72
C HIS A 182 22.21 0.52 -2.93
N THR A 183 21.96 0.07 -1.71
CA THR A 183 22.99 -0.56 -0.86
C THR A 183 23.39 -1.92 -1.40
N LEU A 184 22.42 -2.73 -1.84
CA LEU A 184 22.68 -4.02 -2.45
C LEU A 184 23.46 -3.87 -3.77
N SER A 185 23.09 -2.92 -4.63
CA SER A 185 23.81 -2.66 -5.87
C SER A 185 25.27 -2.25 -5.61
N ALA A 186 25.49 -1.38 -4.61
CA ALA A 186 26.83 -0.95 -4.24
C ALA A 186 27.68 -2.09 -3.67
N ILE A 187 27.13 -2.90 -2.74
CA ILE A 187 27.86 -3.99 -2.08
C ILE A 187 28.20 -5.11 -3.06
N PHE A 188 27.27 -5.48 -3.95
CA PHE A 188 27.47 -6.58 -4.89
C PHE A 188 28.04 -6.15 -6.25
N GLY A 189 28.29 -4.84 -6.47
CA GLY A 189 28.84 -4.32 -7.71
C GLY A 189 27.94 -4.58 -8.93
N ARG A 190 26.62 -4.67 -8.73
CA ARG A 190 25.63 -5.01 -9.75
C ARG A 190 24.42 -4.09 -9.66
N ASP A 191 24.03 -3.45 -10.77
CA ASP A 191 22.80 -2.67 -10.80
C ASP A 191 21.57 -3.58 -10.74
N LEU A 192 20.86 -3.50 -9.62
CA LEU A 192 19.66 -4.30 -9.35
C LEU A 192 18.38 -3.69 -9.89
N MET A 193 18.43 -2.47 -10.47
CA MET A 193 17.27 -1.76 -10.99
C MET A 193 17.11 -1.87 -12.51
N THR A 194 17.95 -2.66 -13.17
CA THR A 194 17.79 -2.92 -14.59
C THR A 194 16.58 -3.82 -14.87
N PRO A 195 15.90 -3.68 -16.04
CA PRO A 195 14.79 -4.56 -16.42
C PRO A 195 15.18 -6.06 -16.39
N LYS A 196 16.43 -6.39 -16.74
CA LYS A 196 16.96 -7.75 -16.66
C LYS A 196 17.02 -8.26 -15.22
N ALA A 197 17.55 -7.45 -14.30
CA ALA A 197 17.64 -7.82 -12.88
C ALA A 197 16.23 -7.97 -12.25
N HIS A 198 15.27 -7.13 -12.65
CA HIS A 198 13.86 -7.27 -12.23
C HIS A 198 13.24 -8.59 -12.72
N GLY A 199 13.44 -8.95 -13.98
CA GLY A 199 12.95 -10.22 -14.55
C GLY A 199 13.58 -11.44 -13.87
N GLU A 200 14.91 -11.42 -13.63
CA GLU A 200 15.62 -12.46 -12.89
C GLU A 200 15.10 -12.60 -11.45
N ARG A 201 14.84 -11.48 -10.76
CA ARG A 201 14.28 -11.48 -9.40
C ARG A 201 12.89 -12.07 -9.37
N LEU A 202 12.00 -11.63 -10.25
CA LEU A 202 10.63 -12.14 -10.32
C LEU A 202 10.62 -13.64 -10.61
N SER A 203 11.40 -14.09 -11.59
CA SER A 203 11.53 -15.51 -11.92
C SER A 203 12.08 -16.35 -10.76
N HIS A 204 12.94 -15.77 -9.90
CA HIS A 204 13.45 -16.43 -8.71
C HIS A 204 12.39 -16.59 -7.62
N MET A 205 11.40 -15.67 -7.55
CA MET A 205 10.36 -15.68 -6.53
C MET A 205 9.14 -16.53 -6.89
N THR A 206 8.90 -16.78 -8.18
CA THR A 206 7.74 -17.53 -8.72
C THR A 206 8.10 -18.92 -9.21
#